data_46d822941d6c61429b48a2eb2a2f83ec
#
_entry.id   46d822941d6c61429b48a2eb2a2f83ec
#
_cell.length_a   1.000
_cell.length_b   1.000
_cell.length_c   1.000
_cell.angle_alpha   90.00
_cell.angle_beta   90.00
_cell.angle_gamma   90.00
#
_symmetry.space_group_name_H-M   'P 1'
#
loop_
_entity.id
_entity.type
_entity.pdbx_description
1 polymer ?
#
loop_
_entity_poly.entity_id
_entity_poly.type
_entity_poly.pdbx_seq_one_letter_code
_entity_poly.pdbx_strand_id
1 'polypeptide(L)'
;MYRRDLFWGVATLVVVEPTSLAIVHCDMTGDRSAKAWQTALTPFARMEFVVSDAAHGIAAGVRAVAAARAEQAGEGNEPIPLKHGLDVFHTAMEAKRVLAGYWRRAQTAWEAAEQANRVVAELKRNGQKAQKKATVAYQDWRKAEKAFAQAERCENAWKRAHTALNLFRRDGTLNDRDWAKAEVEAALADLSGPEWRKTRTFLRDERTLAFLDRMHQRLAKAVPDDTRRQLCLKRYWIRHHPPDAPATTPGGQMLQVLYAVIGDSALSPEEQADYERIKAVLATTIRASSAVEGSNSVSRMHQSRHRCMSKGLLDLKRLYWNCRPLPTGRRRRHSPYEMLGVIAPGTDFWTLMQSTPAELHKLVSSVRLRE
;
A
#
# COMPACT_ATOMS: atom_id res chain seq x y z
N MET A 1 -16.47 -13.90 -0.05
CA MET A 1 -17.81 -13.64 -0.63
C MET A 1 -18.14 -12.17 -0.35
N TYR A 2 -17.74 -11.27 -1.25
CA TYR A 2 -18.11 -9.85 -1.16
C TYR A 2 -19.60 -9.77 -1.51
N ARG A 3 -20.46 -9.62 -0.52
CA ARG A 3 -21.81 -9.12 -0.74
C ARG A 3 -21.64 -7.76 -1.43
N ARG A 4 -22.13 -7.66 -2.65
CA ARG A 4 -22.45 -6.39 -3.29
C ARG A 4 -23.46 -5.70 -2.38
N ASP A 5 -23.01 -4.79 -1.55
CA ASP A 5 -23.90 -3.88 -0.86
C ASP A 5 -24.45 -2.90 -1.90
N LEU A 6 -25.36 -3.42 -2.70
CA LEU A 6 -26.28 -2.67 -3.53
C LEU A 6 -27.31 -1.99 -2.62
N PHE A 7 -26.85 -1.05 -1.80
CA PHE A 7 -27.75 -0.07 -1.29
C PHE A 7 -28.07 0.89 -2.43
N TRP A 8 -29.19 0.62 -3.12
CA TRP A 8 -29.87 1.53 -4.03
C TRP A 8 -29.14 1.94 -5.33
N GLY A 9 -28.27 1.13 -5.86
CA GLY A 9 -27.62 1.39 -7.15
C GLY A 9 -26.67 2.60 -7.18
N VAL A 10 -26.27 3.13 -6.02
CA VAL A 10 -25.42 4.31 -5.89
C VAL A 10 -24.03 3.88 -5.43
N ALA A 11 -22.99 4.28 -6.16
CA ALA A 11 -21.59 4.11 -5.79
C ALA A 11 -21.08 5.40 -5.14
N THR A 12 -20.23 5.27 -4.12
CA THR A 12 -19.47 6.42 -3.59
C THR A 12 -18.06 6.38 -4.16
N LEU A 13 -17.63 7.46 -4.81
CA LEU A 13 -16.27 7.67 -5.26
C LEU A 13 -15.53 8.52 -4.23
N VAL A 14 -14.38 8.02 -3.76
CA VAL A 14 -13.57 8.69 -2.74
C VAL A 14 -12.15 8.86 -3.27
N VAL A 15 -11.62 10.08 -3.21
CA VAL A 15 -10.23 10.42 -3.50
C VAL A 15 -9.62 11.02 -2.24
N VAL A 16 -8.49 10.45 -1.81
CA VAL A 16 -7.77 10.89 -0.61
C VAL A 16 -6.38 11.35 -1.00
N GLU A 17 -5.97 12.52 -0.51
CA GLU A 17 -4.58 12.96 -0.60
C GLU A 17 -3.77 12.21 0.50
N PRO A 18 -2.78 11.39 0.13
CA PRO A 18 -2.19 10.44 1.06
C PRO A 18 -1.20 11.04 2.05
N THR A 19 -0.67 12.24 1.80
CA THR A 19 0.26 12.91 2.73
C THR A 19 -0.47 13.46 3.94
N SER A 20 -1.59 14.13 3.72
CA SER A 20 -2.44 14.72 4.76
C SER A 20 -3.56 13.80 5.24
N LEU A 21 -3.94 12.79 4.45
CA LEU A 21 -5.15 11.98 4.57
C LEU A 21 -6.46 12.77 4.31
N ALA A 22 -6.38 13.91 3.66
CA ALA A 22 -7.56 14.69 3.32
C ALA A 22 -8.40 13.98 2.26
N ILE A 23 -9.69 13.88 2.51
CA ILE A 23 -10.67 13.45 1.52
C ILE A 23 -10.93 14.64 0.59
N VAL A 24 -10.23 14.67 -0.55
CA VAL A 24 -10.31 15.77 -1.51
C VAL A 24 -11.54 15.66 -2.42
N HIS A 25 -12.04 14.45 -2.64
CA HIS A 25 -13.29 14.21 -3.36
C HIS A 25 -14.06 13.08 -2.67
N CYS A 26 -15.36 13.27 -2.53
CA CYS A 26 -16.28 12.26 -2.04
C CYS A 26 -17.66 12.55 -2.62
N ASP A 27 -18.11 11.75 -3.58
CA ASP A 27 -19.41 11.98 -4.24
C ASP A 27 -20.14 10.66 -4.47
N MET A 28 -21.47 10.77 -4.56
CA MET A 28 -22.37 9.67 -4.88
C MET A 28 -22.65 9.68 -6.38
N THR A 29 -22.42 8.54 -7.02
CA THR A 29 -22.62 8.37 -8.47
C THR A 29 -23.47 7.15 -8.76
N GLY A 30 -24.12 7.12 -9.93
CA GLY A 30 -24.91 5.95 -10.35
C GLY A 30 -24.06 4.70 -10.60
N ASP A 31 -22.76 4.87 -10.89
CA ASP A 31 -21.86 3.77 -11.21
C ASP A 31 -20.40 4.10 -10.89
N ARG A 32 -19.50 3.16 -11.20
CA ARG A 32 -18.04 3.32 -11.10
C ARG A 32 -17.39 3.27 -12.51
N SER A 33 -18.06 3.86 -13.49
CA SER A 33 -17.59 3.88 -14.87
C SER A 33 -16.35 4.76 -15.06
N ALA A 34 -15.75 4.64 -16.24
CA ALA A 34 -14.64 5.51 -16.64
C ALA A 34 -15.05 7.00 -16.63
N LYS A 35 -16.27 7.32 -17.06
CA LYS A 35 -16.81 8.68 -17.09
C LYS A 35 -16.99 9.25 -15.68
N ALA A 36 -17.52 8.47 -14.75
CA ALA A 36 -17.67 8.89 -13.36
C ALA A 36 -16.32 9.21 -12.72
N TRP A 37 -15.30 8.36 -12.92
CA TRP A 37 -13.94 8.63 -12.45
C TRP A 37 -13.26 9.78 -13.18
N GLN A 38 -13.47 9.95 -14.48
CA GLN A 38 -12.98 11.11 -15.23
C GLN A 38 -13.52 12.41 -14.63
N THR A 39 -14.83 12.48 -14.41
CA THR A 39 -15.48 13.66 -13.78
C THR A 39 -14.91 13.93 -12.38
N ALA A 40 -14.72 12.89 -11.56
CA ALA A 40 -14.19 13.00 -10.21
C ALA A 40 -12.72 13.48 -10.17
N LEU A 41 -11.91 13.13 -11.16
CA LEU A 41 -10.47 13.42 -11.19
C LEU A 41 -10.11 14.70 -11.97
N THR A 42 -10.94 15.15 -12.91
CA THR A 42 -10.69 16.34 -13.74
C THR A 42 -10.39 17.62 -12.94
N PRO A 43 -11.05 17.91 -11.79
CA PRO A 43 -10.77 19.14 -11.03
C PRO A 43 -9.34 19.24 -10.47
N PHE A 44 -8.60 18.13 -10.40
CA PHE A 44 -7.27 18.11 -9.81
C PHE A 44 -6.16 18.30 -10.85
N ALA A 45 -6.05 19.48 -11.43
CA ALA A 45 -5.13 19.76 -12.55
C ALA A 45 -3.65 19.44 -12.25
N ARG A 46 -3.21 19.63 -11.00
CA ARG A 46 -1.81 19.36 -10.56
C ARG A 46 -1.55 17.91 -10.10
N MET A 47 -2.54 17.03 -10.16
CA MET A 47 -2.38 15.63 -9.77
C MET A 47 -1.50 14.91 -10.79
N GLU A 48 -0.37 14.35 -10.34
CA GLU A 48 0.60 13.65 -11.19
C GLU A 48 0.47 12.11 -11.10
N PHE A 49 -0.09 11.60 -10.01
CA PHE A 49 -0.09 10.16 -9.74
C PHE A 49 -1.33 9.73 -8.97
N VAL A 50 -1.97 8.67 -9.43
CA VAL A 50 -3.12 8.04 -8.77
C VAL A 50 -2.74 6.61 -8.43
N VAL A 51 -3.00 6.19 -7.19
CA VAL A 51 -2.90 4.78 -6.77
C VAL A 51 -4.30 4.25 -6.50
N SER A 52 -4.64 3.13 -7.10
CA SER A 52 -5.93 2.49 -6.88
C SER A 52 -5.85 0.97 -6.97
N ASP A 53 -6.95 0.30 -6.66
CA ASP A 53 -7.14 -1.10 -7.01
C ASP A 53 -7.14 -1.30 -8.55
N ALA A 54 -7.10 -2.56 -8.98
CA ALA A 54 -7.07 -2.90 -10.40
C ALA A 54 -8.45 -2.75 -11.12
N ALA A 55 -9.38 -1.97 -10.59
CA ALA A 55 -10.70 -1.80 -11.19
C ALA A 55 -10.61 -1.08 -12.55
N HIS A 56 -11.29 -1.63 -13.55
CA HIS A 56 -11.24 -1.13 -14.93
C HIS A 56 -11.77 0.31 -15.06
N GLY A 57 -12.81 0.66 -14.32
CA GLY A 57 -13.42 2.00 -14.40
C GLY A 57 -12.45 3.11 -14.03
N ILE A 58 -11.77 3.00 -12.88
CA ILE A 58 -10.79 4.00 -12.46
C ILE A 58 -9.57 4.04 -13.40
N ALA A 59 -9.09 2.88 -13.85
CA ALA A 59 -7.98 2.83 -14.80
C ALA A 59 -8.31 3.54 -16.13
N ALA A 60 -9.52 3.37 -16.63
CA ALA A 60 -9.98 4.05 -17.84
C ALA A 60 -10.24 5.54 -17.58
N GLY A 61 -10.78 5.91 -16.42
CA GLY A 61 -10.97 7.30 -16.02
C GLY A 61 -9.66 8.08 -15.91
N VAL A 62 -8.63 7.50 -15.32
CA VAL A 62 -7.29 8.10 -15.24
C VAL A 62 -6.70 8.32 -16.63
N ARG A 63 -6.82 7.33 -17.54
CA ARG A 63 -6.37 7.50 -18.94
C ARG A 63 -7.12 8.60 -19.66
N ALA A 64 -8.45 8.71 -19.47
CA ALA A 64 -9.26 9.73 -20.08
C ALA A 64 -8.86 11.15 -19.61
N VAL A 65 -8.56 11.32 -18.31
CA VAL A 65 -8.04 12.59 -17.77
C VAL A 65 -6.66 12.92 -18.35
N ALA A 66 -5.77 11.93 -18.45
CA ALA A 66 -4.44 12.12 -19.00
C ALA A 66 -4.51 12.55 -20.48
N ALA A 67 -5.37 11.91 -21.28
CA ALA A 67 -5.60 12.27 -22.69
C ALA A 67 -6.17 13.68 -22.83
N ALA A 68 -7.19 14.03 -22.04
CA ALA A 68 -7.78 15.37 -22.08
C ALA A 68 -6.77 16.47 -21.71
N ARG A 69 -5.86 16.22 -20.77
CA ARG A 69 -4.78 17.16 -20.44
C ARG A 69 -3.79 17.33 -21.58
N ALA A 70 -3.44 16.25 -22.28
CA ALA A 70 -2.54 16.31 -23.44
C ALA A 70 -3.15 17.13 -24.56
N GLU A 71 -4.46 16.97 -24.83
CA GLU A 71 -5.19 17.74 -25.83
C GLU A 71 -5.27 19.23 -25.46
N GLN A 72 -5.45 19.56 -24.18
CA GLN A 72 -5.55 20.94 -23.69
C GLN A 72 -4.22 21.68 -23.64
N ALA A 73 -3.10 20.99 -23.55
CA ALA A 73 -1.79 21.61 -23.41
C ALA A 73 -1.36 22.39 -24.68
N GLY A 74 -1.88 22.02 -25.86
CA GLY A 74 -1.55 22.66 -27.14
C GLY A 74 -0.08 22.46 -27.56
N GLU A 75 0.28 22.94 -28.74
CA GLU A 75 1.66 22.94 -29.21
C GLU A 75 2.50 23.91 -28.36
N GLY A 76 3.51 23.37 -27.67
CA GLY A 76 4.49 24.13 -26.90
C GLY A 76 4.43 24.07 -25.38
N ASN A 77 3.36 23.53 -24.80
CA ASN A 77 3.27 23.32 -23.36
C ASN A 77 3.27 21.81 -23.02
N GLU A 78 4.24 21.36 -22.24
CA GLU A 78 4.20 19.98 -21.73
C GLU A 78 3.07 19.81 -20.70
N PRO A 79 2.10 18.91 -20.94
CA PRO A 79 1.05 18.63 -19.97
C PRO A 79 1.63 17.96 -18.73
N ILE A 80 1.11 18.30 -17.55
CA ILE A 80 1.46 17.58 -16.32
C ILE A 80 1.02 16.13 -16.49
N PRO A 81 1.97 15.17 -16.56
CA PRO A 81 1.65 13.77 -16.83
C PRO A 81 0.89 13.17 -15.65
N LEU A 82 -0.24 12.53 -15.94
CA LEU A 82 -0.99 11.76 -14.94
C LEU A 82 -0.70 10.28 -15.10
N LYS A 83 0.02 9.71 -14.15
CA LYS A 83 0.37 8.28 -14.12
C LYS A 83 -0.53 7.52 -13.14
N HIS A 84 -0.74 6.24 -13.42
CA HIS A 84 -1.55 5.34 -12.60
C HIS A 84 -0.68 4.22 -12.04
N GLY A 85 -0.68 4.07 -10.72
CA GLY A 85 -0.08 2.96 -10.00
C GLY A 85 -1.14 2.04 -9.40
N LEU A 86 -0.81 0.76 -9.26
CA LEU A 86 -1.68 -0.19 -8.58
C LEU A 86 -1.36 -0.31 -7.09
N ASP A 87 -2.37 -0.67 -6.32
CA ASP A 87 -2.28 -0.81 -4.87
C ASP A 87 -1.59 -2.13 -4.47
N VAL A 88 -0.34 -2.01 -4.04
CA VAL A 88 0.48 -3.12 -3.54
C VAL A 88 -0.13 -3.77 -2.30
N PHE A 89 -0.83 -3.00 -1.44
CA PHE A 89 -1.40 -3.52 -0.21
C PHE A 89 -2.52 -4.56 -0.47
N HIS A 90 -3.43 -4.28 -1.40
CA HIS A 90 -4.49 -5.21 -1.77
C HIS A 90 -3.93 -6.52 -2.35
N THR A 91 -2.87 -6.43 -3.14
CA THR A 91 -2.17 -7.62 -3.65
C THR A 91 -1.52 -8.42 -2.55
N ALA A 92 -0.87 -7.75 -1.59
CA ALA A 92 -0.27 -8.42 -0.44
C ALA A 92 -1.32 -9.12 0.44
N MET A 93 -2.47 -8.50 0.65
CA MET A 93 -3.59 -9.12 1.38
C MET A 93 -4.13 -10.36 0.65
N GLU A 94 -4.34 -10.28 -0.67
CA GLU A 94 -4.81 -11.42 -1.45
C GLU A 94 -3.80 -12.57 -1.43
N ALA A 95 -2.51 -12.28 -1.62
CA ALA A 95 -1.45 -13.29 -1.53
C ALA A 95 -1.38 -13.97 -0.16
N LYS A 96 -1.47 -13.20 0.94
CA LYS A 96 -1.52 -13.75 2.29
C LYS A 96 -2.73 -14.68 2.48
N ARG A 97 -3.90 -14.31 1.93
CA ARG A 97 -5.09 -15.14 1.99
C ARG A 97 -4.91 -16.47 1.25
N VAL A 98 -4.28 -16.43 0.07
CA VAL A 98 -3.98 -17.64 -0.72
C VAL A 98 -2.98 -18.51 0.03
N LEU A 99 -1.88 -17.94 0.54
CA LEU A 99 -0.88 -18.67 1.34
C LEU A 99 -1.48 -19.34 2.57
N ALA A 100 -2.33 -18.65 3.31
CA ALA A 100 -3.03 -19.22 4.45
C ALA A 100 -3.86 -20.46 4.05
N GLY A 101 -4.40 -20.48 2.82
CA GLY A 101 -5.08 -21.66 2.26
C GLY A 101 -4.13 -22.83 2.02
N TYR A 102 -2.93 -22.58 1.50
CA TYR A 102 -1.90 -23.63 1.30
C TYR A 102 -1.41 -24.20 2.62
N TRP A 103 -1.08 -23.35 3.59
CA TRP A 103 -0.65 -23.81 4.91
C TRP A 103 -1.73 -24.58 5.66
N ARG A 104 -3.00 -24.16 5.56
CA ARG A 104 -4.11 -24.92 6.17
C ARG A 104 -4.24 -26.31 5.56
N ARG A 105 -4.10 -26.45 4.22
CA ARG A 105 -4.13 -27.77 3.56
C ARG A 105 -2.94 -28.63 4.00
N ALA A 106 -1.76 -28.05 4.11
CA ALA A 106 -0.57 -28.76 4.58
C ALA A 106 -0.74 -29.26 6.02
N GLN A 107 -1.24 -28.41 6.91
CA GLN A 107 -1.52 -28.78 8.30
C GLN A 107 -2.56 -29.88 8.41
N THR A 108 -3.69 -29.77 7.69
CA THR A 108 -4.73 -30.81 7.68
C THR A 108 -4.19 -32.16 7.18
N ALA A 109 -3.36 -32.13 6.13
CA ALA A 109 -2.75 -33.35 5.62
C ALA A 109 -1.76 -33.97 6.63
N TRP A 110 -1.00 -33.13 7.34
CA TRP A 110 -0.08 -33.57 8.40
C TRP A 110 -0.83 -34.21 9.57
N GLU A 111 -1.86 -33.55 10.07
CA GLU A 111 -2.71 -34.07 11.16
C GLU A 111 -3.34 -35.43 10.80
N ALA A 112 -3.80 -35.59 9.55
CA ALA A 112 -4.33 -36.84 9.04
C ALA A 112 -3.27 -37.97 9.00
N ALA A 113 -2.05 -37.65 8.56
CA ALA A 113 -0.93 -38.58 8.52
C ALA A 113 -0.48 -39.02 9.93
N GLU A 114 -0.42 -38.07 10.89
CA GLU A 114 -0.14 -38.39 12.28
C GLU A 114 -1.21 -39.31 12.88
N GLN A 115 -2.48 -39.01 12.65
CA GLN A 115 -3.59 -39.85 13.14
C GLN A 115 -3.53 -41.24 12.54
N ALA A 116 -3.25 -41.38 11.23
CA ALA A 116 -3.06 -42.68 10.60
C ALA A 116 -1.90 -43.47 11.21
N ASN A 117 -0.78 -42.81 11.49
CA ASN A 117 0.38 -43.41 12.17
C ASN A 117 0.05 -43.87 13.61
N ARG A 118 -0.73 -43.06 14.37
CA ARG A 118 -1.18 -43.45 15.72
C ARG A 118 -2.02 -44.74 15.68
N VAL A 119 -2.95 -44.85 14.72
CA VAL A 119 -3.75 -46.07 14.51
C VAL A 119 -2.88 -47.27 14.19
N VAL A 120 -1.87 -47.13 13.35
CA VAL A 120 -0.91 -48.21 13.03
C VAL A 120 -0.12 -48.65 14.27
N ALA A 121 0.35 -47.67 15.06
CA ALA A 121 1.08 -47.94 16.29
C ALA A 121 0.22 -48.69 17.34
N GLU A 122 -1.04 -48.33 17.45
CA GLU A 122 -2.00 -48.97 18.34
C GLU A 122 -2.29 -50.44 17.92
N LEU A 123 -2.56 -50.68 16.64
CA LEU A 123 -2.78 -52.04 16.10
C LEU A 123 -1.57 -52.92 16.35
N LYS A 124 -0.35 -52.42 16.12
CA LYS A 124 0.90 -53.16 16.42
C LYS A 124 1.02 -53.48 17.89
N ARG A 125 0.70 -52.55 18.77
CA ARG A 125 0.76 -52.74 20.24
C ARG A 125 -0.20 -53.82 20.70
N ASN A 126 -1.35 -53.91 20.05
CA ASN A 126 -2.39 -54.90 20.35
C ASN A 126 -2.18 -56.24 19.61
N GLY A 127 -1.05 -56.48 18.95
CA GLY A 127 -0.75 -57.69 18.21
C GLY A 127 -1.60 -57.90 16.94
N GLN A 128 -2.28 -56.89 16.45
CA GLN A 128 -3.18 -56.96 15.28
C GLN A 128 -2.42 -56.71 13.98
N LYS A 129 -2.96 -57.27 12.86
CA LYS A 129 -2.39 -57.02 11.51
C LYS A 129 -2.53 -55.58 11.09
N ALA A 130 -1.42 -54.86 11.02
CA ALA A 130 -1.38 -53.42 10.70
C ALA A 130 -0.96 -53.09 9.26
N GLN A 131 -0.60 -54.08 8.43
CA GLN A 131 0.06 -53.82 7.14
C GLN A 131 -0.75 -52.94 6.17
N LYS A 132 -2.04 -53.20 5.99
CA LYS A 132 -2.91 -52.39 5.14
C LYS A 132 -3.00 -50.94 5.63
N LYS A 133 -3.13 -50.76 6.96
CA LYS A 133 -3.17 -49.42 7.58
C LYS A 133 -1.82 -48.71 7.50
N ALA A 134 -0.72 -49.44 7.61
CA ALA A 134 0.62 -48.87 7.43
C ALA A 134 0.85 -48.33 6.00
N THR A 135 0.35 -49.05 4.97
CA THR A 135 0.41 -48.52 3.59
C THR A 135 -0.38 -47.24 3.42
N VAL A 136 -1.58 -47.13 4.00
CA VAL A 136 -2.39 -45.90 3.96
C VAL A 136 -1.68 -44.77 4.71
N ALA A 137 -1.18 -45.02 5.91
CA ALA A 137 -0.43 -44.07 6.72
C ALA A 137 0.81 -43.53 5.97
N TYR A 138 1.52 -44.40 5.26
CA TYR A 138 2.66 -44.00 4.42
C TYR A 138 2.20 -43.09 3.25
N GLN A 139 1.09 -43.43 2.59
CA GLN A 139 0.54 -42.59 1.52
C GLN A 139 0.09 -41.22 2.02
N ASP A 140 -0.54 -41.16 3.19
CA ASP A 140 -0.98 -39.92 3.80
C ASP A 140 0.21 -39.05 4.22
N TRP A 141 1.29 -39.69 4.75
CA TRP A 141 2.55 -39.01 5.02
C TRP A 141 3.15 -38.38 3.77
N ARG A 142 3.21 -39.13 2.67
CA ARG A 142 3.70 -38.60 1.37
C ARG A 142 2.85 -37.44 0.83
N LYS A 143 1.52 -37.47 1.07
CA LYS A 143 0.65 -36.33 0.72
C LYS A 143 0.94 -35.11 1.59
N ALA A 144 1.13 -35.30 2.88
CA ALA A 144 1.47 -34.23 3.81
C ALA A 144 2.81 -33.57 3.46
N GLU A 145 3.86 -34.35 3.18
CA GLU A 145 5.15 -33.84 2.72
C GLU A 145 5.02 -32.99 1.44
N LYS A 146 4.27 -33.47 0.45
CA LYS A 146 4.02 -32.73 -0.80
C LYS A 146 3.27 -31.44 -0.55
N ALA A 147 2.25 -31.46 0.29
CA ALA A 147 1.45 -30.27 0.60
C ALA A 147 2.30 -29.22 1.35
N PHE A 148 3.16 -29.66 2.28
CA PHE A 148 4.07 -28.80 3.01
C PHE A 148 5.11 -28.17 2.10
N ALA A 149 5.80 -28.97 1.28
CA ALA A 149 6.77 -28.49 0.31
C ALA A 149 6.18 -27.50 -0.69
N GLN A 150 4.91 -27.71 -1.08
CA GLN A 150 4.21 -26.77 -1.96
C GLN A 150 3.89 -25.44 -1.24
N ALA A 151 3.42 -25.49 0.01
CA ALA A 151 3.15 -24.31 0.80
C ALA A 151 4.41 -23.46 1.00
N GLU A 152 5.52 -24.12 1.38
CA GLU A 152 6.83 -23.49 1.57
C GLU A 152 7.36 -22.86 0.28
N ARG A 153 7.26 -23.54 -0.86
CA ARG A 153 7.66 -23.03 -2.17
C ARG A 153 6.86 -21.77 -2.53
N CYS A 154 5.54 -21.82 -2.38
CA CYS A 154 4.68 -20.65 -2.63
C CYS A 154 5.01 -19.49 -1.68
N GLU A 155 5.30 -19.77 -0.42
CA GLU A 155 5.68 -18.73 0.55
C GLU A 155 7.01 -18.07 0.18
N ASN A 156 8.01 -18.84 -0.19
CA ASN A 156 9.32 -18.33 -0.59
C ASN A 156 9.21 -17.50 -1.88
N ALA A 157 8.44 -17.97 -2.86
CA ALA A 157 8.14 -17.21 -4.07
C ALA A 157 7.41 -15.89 -3.77
N TRP A 158 6.41 -15.92 -2.88
CA TRP A 158 5.73 -14.70 -2.46
C TRP A 158 6.66 -13.75 -1.70
N LYS A 159 7.50 -14.22 -0.79
CA LYS A 159 8.51 -13.40 -0.10
C LYS A 159 9.44 -12.69 -1.10
N ARG A 160 9.83 -13.38 -2.17
CA ARG A 160 10.63 -12.82 -3.26
C ARG A 160 9.88 -11.72 -3.99
N ALA A 161 8.67 -12.00 -4.48
CA ALA A 161 7.82 -11.00 -5.14
C ALA A 161 7.53 -9.79 -4.24
N HIS A 162 7.21 -10.02 -2.97
CA HIS A 162 6.94 -8.95 -2.01
C HIS A 162 8.16 -8.07 -1.76
N THR A 163 9.38 -8.64 -1.72
CA THR A 163 10.62 -7.86 -1.62
C THR A 163 10.80 -6.95 -2.83
N ALA A 164 10.45 -7.42 -4.04
CA ALA A 164 10.50 -6.62 -5.25
C ALA A 164 9.54 -5.42 -5.23
N LEU A 165 8.49 -5.46 -4.40
CA LEU A 165 7.54 -4.36 -4.22
C LEU A 165 7.95 -3.37 -3.11
N ASN A 166 9.11 -3.51 -2.48
CA ASN A 166 9.63 -2.57 -1.48
C ASN A 166 10.43 -1.44 -2.13
N LEU A 167 10.68 -0.37 -1.37
CA LEU A 167 11.52 0.75 -1.85
C LEU A 167 12.99 0.35 -1.89
N PHE A 168 13.43 -0.51 -0.99
CA PHE A 168 14.80 -1.00 -0.89
C PHE A 168 14.85 -2.51 -1.03
N ARG A 169 15.92 -3.01 -1.61
CA ARG A 169 16.33 -4.41 -1.60
C ARG A 169 16.83 -4.81 -0.22
N ARG A 170 17.04 -6.09 0.03
CA ARG A 170 17.52 -6.59 1.33
C ARG A 170 18.95 -6.13 1.67
N ASP A 171 19.76 -5.85 0.67
CA ASP A 171 21.13 -5.35 0.79
C ASP A 171 21.21 -3.83 1.04
N GLY A 172 20.07 -3.14 1.11
CA GLY A 172 19.99 -1.70 1.30
C GLY A 172 20.11 -0.88 0.01
N THR A 173 20.25 -1.51 -1.15
CA THR A 173 20.22 -0.84 -2.43
C THR A 173 18.80 -0.37 -2.73
N LEU A 174 18.66 0.85 -3.25
CA LEU A 174 17.36 1.34 -3.71
C LEU A 174 16.84 0.45 -4.83
N ASN A 175 15.58 0.06 -4.73
CA ASN A 175 14.97 -0.82 -5.71
C ASN A 175 14.68 -0.06 -7.01
N ASP A 176 14.81 -0.73 -8.13
CA ASP A 176 14.47 -0.22 -9.45
C ASP A 176 13.51 -1.17 -10.18
N ARG A 177 12.91 -0.66 -11.28
CA ARG A 177 11.91 -1.41 -12.05
C ARG A 177 12.48 -2.69 -12.66
N ASP A 178 13.69 -2.64 -13.21
CA ASP A 178 14.22 -3.77 -13.99
C ASP A 178 14.54 -4.95 -13.10
N TRP A 179 15.21 -4.69 -11.98
CA TRP A 179 15.43 -5.70 -10.96
C TRP A 179 14.13 -6.23 -10.37
N ALA A 180 13.19 -5.32 -10.02
CA ALA A 180 11.90 -5.71 -9.46
C ALA A 180 11.10 -6.59 -10.42
N LYS A 181 11.11 -6.29 -11.72
CA LYS A 181 10.48 -7.08 -12.77
C LYS A 181 11.10 -8.47 -12.87
N ALA A 182 12.42 -8.57 -12.87
CA ALA A 182 13.12 -9.86 -12.90
C ALA A 182 12.78 -10.73 -11.68
N GLU A 183 12.75 -10.14 -10.47
CA GLU A 183 12.38 -10.86 -9.25
C GLU A 183 10.92 -11.31 -9.23
N VAL A 184 10.02 -10.48 -9.74
CA VAL A 184 8.60 -10.83 -9.91
C VAL A 184 8.44 -11.99 -10.89
N GLU A 185 9.07 -11.94 -12.07
CA GLU A 185 8.97 -13.02 -13.06
C GLU A 185 9.52 -14.33 -12.52
N ALA A 186 10.65 -14.29 -11.81
CA ALA A 186 11.19 -15.48 -11.17
C ALA A 186 10.25 -16.06 -10.08
N ALA A 187 9.57 -15.20 -9.31
CA ALA A 187 8.59 -15.64 -8.33
C ALA A 187 7.34 -16.24 -8.98
N LEU A 188 6.90 -15.69 -10.11
CA LEU A 188 5.70 -16.15 -10.83
C LEU A 188 5.82 -17.58 -11.36
N ALA A 189 7.03 -18.09 -11.56
CA ALA A 189 7.26 -19.48 -11.94
C ALA A 189 6.74 -20.47 -10.87
N ASP A 190 6.91 -20.14 -9.61
CA ASP A 190 6.52 -20.96 -8.46
C ASP A 190 5.10 -20.67 -7.95
N LEU A 191 4.57 -19.47 -8.21
CA LEU A 191 3.20 -19.08 -7.87
C LEU A 191 2.20 -19.65 -8.89
N SER A 192 2.19 -20.98 -9.05
CA SER A 192 1.32 -21.70 -9.97
C SER A 192 -0.01 -22.07 -9.30
N GLY A 193 -1.05 -22.27 -10.10
CA GLY A 193 -2.39 -22.66 -9.64
C GLY A 193 -3.44 -21.56 -9.77
N PRO A 194 -4.73 -21.97 -9.84
CA PRO A 194 -5.85 -21.06 -10.10
C PRO A 194 -6.05 -20.04 -8.97
N GLU A 195 -5.70 -20.37 -7.74
CA GLU A 195 -5.82 -19.48 -6.58
C GLU A 195 -4.92 -18.24 -6.72
N TRP A 196 -3.77 -18.36 -7.37
CA TRP A 196 -2.82 -17.28 -7.61
C TRP A 196 -3.17 -16.38 -8.79
N ARG A 197 -4.23 -16.70 -9.57
CA ARG A 197 -4.55 -15.99 -10.81
C ARG A 197 -4.63 -14.46 -10.61
N LYS A 198 -5.31 -13.99 -9.58
CA LYS A 198 -5.45 -12.54 -9.31
C LYS A 198 -4.12 -11.90 -8.98
N THR A 199 -3.35 -12.51 -8.06
CA THR A 199 -2.01 -12.04 -7.68
C THR A 199 -1.07 -11.99 -8.89
N ARG A 200 -1.09 -13.03 -9.72
CA ARG A 200 -0.27 -13.09 -10.96
C ARG A 200 -0.65 -12.00 -11.96
N THR A 201 -1.95 -11.77 -12.19
CA THR A 201 -2.43 -10.70 -13.08
C THR A 201 -1.95 -9.34 -12.58
N PHE A 202 -2.05 -9.09 -11.28
CA PHE A 202 -1.57 -7.86 -10.67
C PHE A 202 -0.05 -7.69 -10.80
N LEU A 203 0.72 -8.72 -10.45
CA LEU A 203 2.18 -8.66 -10.49
C LEU A 203 2.74 -8.46 -11.92
N ARG A 204 2.01 -8.90 -12.96
CA ARG A 204 2.38 -8.68 -14.37
C ARG A 204 1.97 -7.32 -14.91
N ASP A 205 1.12 -6.60 -14.22
CA ASP A 205 0.67 -5.29 -14.68
C ASP A 205 1.80 -4.26 -14.50
N GLU A 206 2.17 -3.58 -15.57
CA GLU A 206 3.23 -2.56 -15.59
C GLU A 206 3.01 -1.45 -14.56
N ARG A 207 1.77 -1.17 -14.22
CA ARG A 207 1.38 -0.17 -13.23
C ARG A 207 1.75 -0.55 -11.81
N THR A 208 1.97 -1.83 -11.53
CA THR A 208 2.37 -2.33 -10.20
C THR A 208 3.70 -1.74 -9.75
N LEU A 209 4.62 -1.52 -10.68
CA LEU A 209 5.95 -0.97 -10.42
C LEU A 209 6.08 0.53 -10.75
N ALA A 210 4.99 1.19 -11.15
CA ALA A 210 5.02 2.60 -11.54
C ALA A 210 5.49 3.55 -10.42
N PHE A 211 5.32 3.16 -9.15
CA PHE A 211 5.81 3.91 -8.01
C PHE A 211 7.34 3.98 -7.95
N LEU A 212 8.05 2.95 -8.46
CA LEU A 212 9.52 2.94 -8.51
C LEU A 212 10.04 4.00 -9.48
N ASP A 213 9.50 4.06 -10.69
CA ASP A 213 9.90 5.07 -11.67
C ASP A 213 9.67 6.49 -11.14
N ARG A 214 8.49 6.71 -10.55
CA ARG A 214 8.19 8.00 -9.95
C ARG A 214 9.13 8.33 -8.79
N MET A 215 9.46 7.37 -7.96
CA MET A 215 10.40 7.55 -6.87
C MET A 215 11.77 7.99 -7.40
N HIS A 216 12.33 7.28 -8.40
CA HIS A 216 13.61 7.62 -9.00
C HIS A 216 13.59 9.02 -9.63
N GLN A 217 12.55 9.36 -10.40
CA GLN A 217 12.40 10.69 -10.99
C GLN A 217 12.39 11.81 -9.92
N ARG A 218 11.64 11.61 -8.83
CA ARG A 218 11.58 12.58 -7.73
C ARG A 218 12.88 12.69 -6.95
N LEU A 219 13.57 11.57 -6.73
CA LEU A 219 14.89 11.56 -6.08
C LEU A 219 15.94 12.29 -6.93
N ALA A 220 15.98 12.04 -8.23
CA ALA A 220 16.88 12.73 -9.15
C ALA A 220 16.61 14.25 -9.21
N LYS A 221 15.33 14.65 -9.18
CA LYS A 221 14.94 16.07 -9.11
C LYS A 221 15.31 16.71 -7.78
N ALA A 222 15.14 15.99 -6.66
CA ALA A 222 15.41 16.50 -5.32
C ALA A 222 16.90 16.67 -5.03
N VAL A 223 17.73 15.71 -5.48
CA VAL A 223 19.19 15.72 -5.36
C VAL A 223 19.78 15.24 -6.69
N PRO A 224 20.10 16.18 -7.62
CA PRO A 224 20.60 15.85 -8.96
C PRO A 224 21.93 15.11 -8.95
N ASP A 225 22.82 15.44 -8.01
CA ASP A 225 24.12 14.77 -7.85
C ASP A 225 23.92 13.33 -7.41
N ASP A 226 24.32 12.37 -8.26
CA ASP A 226 24.14 10.95 -8.01
C ASP A 226 24.93 10.46 -6.80
N THR A 227 26.16 10.90 -6.62
CA THR A 227 27.02 10.49 -5.51
C THR A 227 26.43 10.92 -4.17
N ARG A 228 26.02 12.18 -4.07
CA ARG A 228 25.36 12.71 -2.87
C ARG A 228 24.03 12.01 -2.60
N ARG A 229 23.27 11.75 -3.65
CA ARG A 229 22.00 11.02 -3.56
C ARG A 229 22.20 9.61 -3.01
N GLN A 230 23.18 8.86 -3.51
CA GLN A 230 23.49 7.50 -3.04
C GLN A 230 23.96 7.50 -1.57
N LEU A 231 24.80 8.45 -1.17
CA LEU A 231 25.23 8.61 0.22
C LEU A 231 24.04 8.85 1.15
N CYS A 232 23.11 9.75 0.79
CA CYS A 232 21.91 10.02 1.56
C CYS A 232 20.97 8.81 1.64
N LEU A 233 20.82 8.05 0.53
CA LEU A 233 20.01 6.82 0.51
C LEU A 233 20.60 5.74 1.42
N LYS A 234 21.91 5.54 1.36
CA LYS A 234 22.62 4.58 2.22
C LYS A 234 22.48 4.95 3.69
N ARG A 235 22.62 6.22 4.02
CA ARG A 235 22.40 6.73 5.38
C ARG A 235 20.94 6.54 5.84
N TYR A 236 19.98 6.84 4.96
CA TYR A 236 18.57 6.59 5.27
C TYR A 236 18.32 5.12 5.57
N TRP A 237 18.88 4.21 4.77
CA TRP A 237 18.77 2.77 4.99
C TRP A 237 19.33 2.37 6.36
N ILE A 238 20.55 2.78 6.68
CA ILE A 238 21.24 2.45 7.93
C ILE A 238 20.42 2.91 9.14
N ARG A 239 19.85 4.11 9.10
CA ARG A 239 19.05 4.66 10.21
C ARG A 239 17.72 3.93 10.43
N HIS A 240 17.13 3.40 9.37
CA HIS A 240 15.78 2.83 9.44
C HIS A 240 15.76 1.30 9.44
N HIS A 241 16.90 0.67 9.20
CA HIS A 241 17.05 -0.77 9.16
C HIS A 241 18.30 -1.17 9.95
N PRO A 242 18.26 -1.03 11.28
CA PRO A 242 19.35 -1.51 12.11
C PRO A 242 19.54 -3.02 11.85
N PRO A 243 20.79 -3.52 11.91
CA PRO A 243 21.06 -4.92 11.66
C PRO A 243 20.33 -5.81 12.65
N ASP A 244 19.75 -6.91 12.18
CA ASP A 244 19.14 -7.98 12.99
C ASP A 244 20.19 -8.78 13.77
N ALA A 245 21.28 -8.12 14.18
CA ALA A 245 22.32 -8.77 14.96
C ALA A 245 21.87 -8.89 16.44
N PRO A 246 21.93 -10.07 17.03
CA PRO A 246 21.52 -10.23 18.42
C PRO A 246 22.40 -9.37 19.31
N ALA A 247 21.80 -8.40 20.00
CA ALA A 247 22.48 -7.52 20.97
C ALA A 247 23.14 -8.30 22.13
N THR A 248 22.92 -9.60 22.21
CA THR A 248 23.49 -10.52 23.18
C THR A 248 24.91 -10.99 22.85
N THR A 249 25.39 -10.77 21.61
CA THR A 249 26.77 -11.12 21.22
C THR A 249 27.64 -9.87 21.12
N PRO A 250 28.95 -9.92 21.49
CA PRO A 250 29.85 -8.78 21.37
C PRO A 250 29.93 -8.22 19.94
N GLY A 251 29.92 -9.10 18.92
CA GLY A 251 29.91 -8.71 17.51
C GLY A 251 28.60 -8.02 17.11
N GLY A 252 27.46 -8.47 17.61
CA GLY A 252 26.16 -7.85 17.39
C GLY A 252 26.05 -6.47 18.04
N GLN A 253 26.56 -6.31 19.26
CA GLN A 253 26.63 -5.00 19.94
C GLN A 253 27.53 -4.03 19.16
N MET A 254 28.70 -4.49 18.74
CA MET A 254 29.63 -3.66 17.92
C MET A 254 28.99 -3.21 16.63
N LEU A 255 28.25 -4.08 15.94
CA LEU A 255 27.55 -3.77 14.70
C LEU A 255 26.45 -2.71 14.92
N GLN A 256 25.68 -2.85 16.00
CA GLN A 256 24.64 -1.88 16.36
C GLN A 256 25.25 -0.50 16.69
N VAL A 257 26.36 -0.45 17.45
CA VAL A 257 27.08 0.78 17.75
C VAL A 257 27.62 1.41 16.45
N LEU A 258 28.22 0.62 15.56
CA LEU A 258 28.73 1.12 14.29
C LEU A 258 27.62 1.74 13.41
N TYR A 259 26.46 1.09 13.33
CA TYR A 259 25.30 1.62 12.61
C TYR A 259 24.75 2.91 13.25
N ALA A 260 24.72 2.99 14.58
CA ALA A 260 24.32 4.20 15.27
C ALA A 260 25.29 5.35 14.98
N VAL A 261 26.61 5.11 15.10
CA VAL A 261 27.64 6.13 14.82
C VAL A 261 27.57 6.61 13.38
N ILE A 262 27.45 5.72 12.39
CA ILE A 262 27.31 6.11 10.98
C ILE A 262 26.00 6.87 10.76
N GLY A 263 24.91 6.39 11.38
CA GLY A 263 23.60 7.03 11.31
C GLY A 263 23.58 8.45 11.92
N ASP A 264 24.34 8.68 12.99
CA ASP A 264 24.34 9.92 13.77
C ASP A 264 25.57 10.80 13.50
N SER A 265 26.50 10.40 12.59
CA SER A 265 27.62 11.25 12.21
C SER A 265 27.14 12.61 11.73
N ALA A 266 27.82 13.68 12.13
CA ALA A 266 27.47 15.04 11.76
C ALA A 266 27.50 15.20 10.22
N LEU A 267 26.42 15.77 9.68
CA LEU A 267 26.33 16.18 8.29
C LEU A 267 26.63 17.68 8.20
N SER A 268 27.26 18.08 7.12
CA SER A 268 27.28 19.50 6.77
C SER A 268 25.84 20.02 6.56
N PRO A 269 25.59 21.32 6.67
CA PRO A 269 24.25 21.88 6.44
C PRO A 269 23.66 21.49 5.07
N GLU A 270 24.50 21.41 4.04
CA GLU A 270 24.07 21.01 2.70
C GLU A 270 23.69 19.52 2.62
N GLU A 271 24.51 18.64 3.19
CA GLU A 271 24.21 17.21 3.26
C GLU A 271 22.96 16.94 4.09
N GLN A 272 22.74 17.68 5.15
CA GLN A 272 21.52 17.58 5.95
C GLN A 272 20.31 18.01 5.13
N ALA A 273 20.41 19.07 4.34
CA ALA A 273 19.32 19.51 3.45
C ALA A 273 19.01 18.47 2.39
N ASP A 274 20.04 17.84 1.77
CA ASP A 274 19.88 16.77 0.81
C ASP A 274 19.22 15.52 1.43
N TYR A 275 19.69 15.16 2.64
CA TYR A 275 19.11 14.03 3.39
C TYR A 275 17.62 14.24 3.68
N GLU A 276 17.22 15.43 4.15
CA GLU A 276 15.81 15.72 4.42
C GLU A 276 14.97 15.73 3.13
N ARG A 277 15.51 16.20 2.00
CA ARG A 277 14.85 16.10 0.69
C ARG A 277 14.63 14.65 0.28
N ILE A 278 15.65 13.80 0.39
CA ILE A 278 15.56 12.36 0.12
C ILE A 278 14.50 11.69 1.01
N LYS A 279 14.58 11.94 2.31
CA LYS A 279 13.64 11.43 3.30
C LYS A 279 12.19 11.85 3.00
N ALA A 280 11.97 13.10 2.59
CA ALA A 280 10.65 13.59 2.18
C ALA A 280 10.12 12.84 0.94
N VAL A 281 10.96 12.60 -0.06
CA VAL A 281 10.57 11.83 -1.25
C VAL A 281 10.20 10.41 -0.89
N LEU A 282 11.04 9.71 -0.12
CA LEU A 282 10.78 8.33 0.31
C LEU A 282 9.51 8.23 1.16
N ALA A 283 9.31 9.14 2.10
CA ALA A 283 8.15 9.19 2.97
C ALA A 283 6.82 9.47 2.23
N THR A 284 6.89 10.14 1.09
CA THR A 284 5.74 10.49 0.23
C THR A 284 5.63 9.60 -1.01
N THR A 285 6.44 8.54 -1.11
CA THR A 285 6.30 7.53 -2.17
C THR A 285 5.14 6.60 -1.85
N ILE A 286 4.05 6.77 -2.60
CA ILE A 286 2.78 6.10 -2.37
C ILE A 286 2.76 4.78 -3.13
N ARG A 287 2.51 3.67 -2.42
CA ARG A 287 2.40 2.31 -2.96
C ARG A 287 1.04 1.66 -2.68
N ALA A 288 0.23 2.29 -1.85
CA ALA A 288 -1.00 1.69 -1.35
C ALA A 288 -2.12 2.72 -1.22
N SER A 289 -3.34 2.27 -1.40
CA SER A 289 -4.56 3.05 -1.16
C SER A 289 -5.08 2.90 0.28
N SER A 290 -4.26 2.47 1.23
CA SER A 290 -4.66 2.26 2.62
C SER A 290 -5.27 3.50 3.29
N ALA A 291 -4.89 4.70 2.83
CA ALA A 291 -5.53 5.95 3.24
C ALA A 291 -7.04 5.98 2.91
N VAL A 292 -7.41 5.46 1.73
CA VAL A 292 -8.82 5.36 1.30
C VAL A 292 -9.57 4.31 2.12
N GLU A 293 -8.93 3.19 2.48
CA GLU A 293 -9.57 2.15 3.29
C GLU A 293 -9.95 2.64 4.71
N GLY A 294 -9.10 3.47 5.32
CA GLY A 294 -9.43 4.12 6.58
C GLY A 294 -10.70 4.99 6.46
N SER A 295 -10.79 5.80 5.42
CA SER A 295 -11.97 6.63 5.14
C SER A 295 -13.20 5.79 4.79
N ASN A 296 -13.04 4.74 3.99
CA ASN A 296 -14.12 3.82 3.62
C ASN A 296 -14.67 3.06 4.83
N SER A 297 -13.84 2.64 5.79
CA SER A 297 -14.30 1.92 6.98
C SER A 297 -15.23 2.77 7.82
N VAL A 298 -14.91 4.05 8.00
CA VAL A 298 -15.77 5.01 8.71
C VAL A 298 -17.07 5.27 7.91
N SER A 299 -16.97 5.44 6.60
CA SER A 299 -18.12 5.66 5.73
C SER A 299 -19.07 4.45 5.76
N ARG A 300 -18.55 3.22 5.69
CA ARG A 300 -19.38 1.99 5.79
C ARG A 300 -20.12 1.87 7.12
N MET A 301 -19.48 2.21 8.23
CA MET A 301 -20.12 2.20 9.53
C MET A 301 -21.31 3.17 9.58
N HIS A 302 -21.20 4.32 8.93
CA HIS A 302 -22.28 5.28 8.82
C HIS A 302 -23.38 4.83 7.83
N GLN A 303 -22.99 4.22 6.70
CA GLN A 303 -23.93 3.65 5.74
C GLN A 303 -24.80 2.55 6.35
N SER A 304 -24.24 1.73 7.23
CA SER A 304 -25.01 0.69 7.94
C SER A 304 -26.02 1.24 8.95
N ARG A 305 -25.77 2.44 9.49
CA ARG A 305 -26.65 3.09 10.49
C ARG A 305 -27.71 4.01 9.86
N HIS A 306 -27.45 4.55 8.68
CA HIS A 306 -28.37 5.44 7.98
C HIS A 306 -28.97 4.73 6.77
N ARG A 307 -30.29 4.59 6.74
CA ARG A 307 -31.02 3.99 5.61
C ARG A 307 -30.88 4.79 4.32
N CYS A 308 -30.60 6.09 4.40
CA CYS A 308 -30.36 6.96 3.27
C CYS A 308 -29.16 7.87 3.55
N MET A 309 -28.19 7.86 2.65
CA MET A 309 -27.08 8.81 2.65
C MET A 309 -27.39 9.89 1.60
N SER A 310 -27.60 11.14 2.02
CA SER A 310 -27.73 12.25 1.09
C SER A 310 -26.35 12.83 0.76
N LYS A 311 -26.25 13.54 -0.38
CA LYS A 311 -25.02 14.25 -0.77
C LYS A 311 -24.61 15.25 0.32
N GLY A 312 -25.54 16.04 0.86
CA GLY A 312 -25.24 16.99 1.93
C GLY A 312 -24.68 16.33 3.20
N LEU A 313 -25.21 15.17 3.60
CA LEU A 313 -24.67 14.42 4.74
C LEU A 313 -23.26 13.88 4.43
N LEU A 314 -23.00 13.45 3.21
CA LEU A 314 -21.68 12.98 2.78
C LEU A 314 -20.65 14.14 2.79
N ASP A 315 -21.04 15.32 2.29
CA ASP A 315 -20.19 16.52 2.30
C ASP A 315 -19.91 17.00 3.72
N LEU A 316 -20.91 16.98 4.61
CA LEU A 316 -20.74 17.31 6.03
C LEU A 316 -19.77 16.33 6.73
N LYS A 317 -19.86 15.06 6.43
CA LYS A 317 -18.94 14.04 6.96
C LYS A 317 -17.52 14.22 6.42
N ARG A 318 -17.38 14.57 5.14
CA ARG A 318 -16.08 14.91 4.54
C ARG A 318 -15.45 16.11 5.24
N LEU A 319 -16.23 17.17 5.47
CA LEU A 319 -15.77 18.35 6.20
C LEU A 319 -15.34 17.98 7.62
N TYR A 320 -16.17 17.27 8.37
CA TYR A 320 -15.86 16.81 9.73
C TYR A 320 -14.58 15.96 9.77
N TRP A 321 -14.43 15.00 8.85
CA TRP A 321 -13.22 14.17 8.75
C TRP A 321 -11.97 15.01 8.52
N ASN A 322 -12.04 15.95 7.59
CA ASN A 322 -10.91 16.77 7.22
C ASN A 322 -10.50 17.81 8.27
N CYS A 323 -11.41 18.18 9.17
CA CYS A 323 -11.15 19.10 10.29
C CYS A 323 -10.80 18.38 11.59
N ARG A 324 -10.98 17.06 11.66
CA ARG A 324 -10.71 16.30 12.88
C ARG A 324 -9.23 16.01 13.06
N PRO A 325 -8.60 16.43 14.19
CA PRO A 325 -7.22 16.06 14.48
C PRO A 325 -7.04 14.54 14.58
N LEU A 326 -6.00 14.02 13.98
CA LEU A 326 -5.67 12.60 14.01
C LEU A 326 -5.17 12.19 15.40
N PRO A 327 -5.72 11.12 16.01
CA PRO A 327 -5.40 10.76 17.40
C PRO A 327 -4.04 10.10 17.56
N THR A 328 -3.52 9.45 16.50
CA THR A 328 -2.31 8.63 16.56
C THR A 328 -1.43 8.79 15.31
N GLY A 329 -0.23 8.20 15.37
CA GLY A 329 0.69 8.13 14.25
C GLY A 329 1.49 9.43 14.05
N ARG A 330 2.22 9.48 12.92
CA ARG A 330 3.12 10.61 12.57
C ARG A 330 2.38 11.95 12.40
N ARG A 331 1.08 11.92 12.15
CA ARG A 331 0.21 13.09 11.92
C ARG A 331 -0.61 13.45 13.18
N ARG A 332 -0.25 12.89 14.33
CA ARG A 332 -0.98 13.12 15.58
C ARG A 332 -1.16 14.61 15.87
N ARG A 333 -2.36 14.98 16.30
CA ARG A 333 -2.80 16.35 16.65
C ARG A 333 -2.97 17.32 15.48
N HIS A 334 -2.73 16.89 14.23
CA HIS A 334 -3.01 17.71 13.06
C HIS A 334 -4.24 17.18 12.35
N SER A 335 -5.06 18.09 11.85
CA SER A 335 -6.17 17.72 10.96
C SER A 335 -5.69 17.60 9.51
N PRO A 336 -6.39 16.79 8.66
CA PRO A 336 -6.07 16.72 7.24
C PRO A 336 -6.04 18.09 6.53
N TYR A 337 -6.96 18.98 6.83
CA TYR A 337 -7.00 20.32 6.22
C TYR A 337 -5.88 21.25 6.70
N GLU A 338 -5.47 21.16 7.96
CA GLU A 338 -4.26 21.86 8.43
C GLU A 338 -3.02 21.38 7.67
N MET A 339 -2.88 20.07 7.49
CA MET A 339 -1.73 19.50 6.77
C MET A 339 -1.71 19.83 5.28
N LEU A 340 -2.88 20.04 4.67
CA LEU A 340 -3.00 20.55 3.30
C LEU A 340 -2.79 22.06 3.19
N GLY A 341 -2.69 22.78 4.31
CA GLY A 341 -2.65 24.24 4.30
C GLY A 341 -3.97 24.88 3.85
N VAL A 342 -5.11 24.23 4.03
CA VAL A 342 -6.42 24.78 3.68
C VAL A 342 -6.99 25.64 4.80
N ILE A 343 -6.71 25.26 6.06
CA ILE A 343 -7.14 25.99 7.26
C ILE A 343 -5.94 26.24 8.18
N ALA A 344 -6.05 27.30 8.99
CA ALA A 344 -5.04 27.60 10.01
C ALA A 344 -5.02 26.51 11.11
N PRO A 345 -3.84 26.25 11.73
CA PRO A 345 -3.75 25.33 12.87
C PRO A 345 -4.73 25.70 13.99
N GLY A 346 -5.41 24.68 14.54
CA GLY A 346 -6.39 24.85 15.60
C GLY A 346 -7.79 25.21 15.15
N THR A 347 -8.03 25.40 13.84
CA THR A 347 -9.38 25.59 13.30
C THR A 347 -10.12 24.27 13.30
N ASP A 348 -11.22 24.20 14.04
CA ASP A 348 -12.03 22.99 14.13
C ASP A 348 -13.29 23.02 13.25
N PHE A 349 -13.97 21.89 13.19
CA PHE A 349 -15.21 21.73 12.44
C PHE A 349 -16.30 22.73 12.86
N TRP A 350 -16.47 22.99 14.15
CA TRP A 350 -17.52 23.85 14.67
C TRP A 350 -17.26 25.30 14.36
N THR A 351 -16.00 25.74 14.42
CA THR A 351 -15.59 27.07 14.00
C THR A 351 -15.98 27.32 12.53
N LEU A 352 -15.71 26.34 11.63
CA LEU A 352 -16.06 26.46 10.22
C LEU A 352 -17.58 26.48 10.00
N MET A 353 -18.33 25.66 10.74
CA MET A 353 -19.79 25.60 10.64
C MET A 353 -20.51 26.86 11.13
N GLN A 354 -19.90 27.59 12.06
CA GLN A 354 -20.43 28.85 12.61
C GLN A 354 -19.96 30.09 11.85
N SER A 355 -18.93 29.94 10.98
CA SER A 355 -18.39 31.06 10.23
C SER A 355 -19.30 31.49 9.09
N THR A 356 -19.42 32.77 8.91
CA THR A 356 -20.09 33.35 7.73
C THR A 356 -19.27 33.10 6.45
N PRO A 357 -19.85 33.18 5.26
CA PRO A 357 -19.09 33.02 4.00
C PRO A 357 -17.90 33.98 3.86
N ALA A 358 -18.01 35.21 4.38
CA ALA A 358 -16.92 36.18 4.36
C ALA A 358 -15.76 35.80 5.29
N GLU A 359 -16.06 35.25 6.47
CA GLU A 359 -15.07 34.73 7.41
C GLU A 359 -14.39 33.47 6.88
N LEU A 360 -15.16 32.54 6.28
CA LEU A 360 -14.61 31.36 5.61
C LEU A 360 -13.62 31.75 4.50
N HIS A 361 -13.99 32.75 3.70
CA HIS A 361 -13.10 33.24 2.64
C HIS A 361 -11.79 33.80 3.21
N LYS A 362 -11.85 34.55 4.32
CA LYS A 362 -10.64 35.06 5.01
C LYS A 362 -9.80 33.93 5.60
N LEU A 363 -10.42 32.96 6.25
CA LEU A 363 -9.73 31.80 6.82
C LEU A 363 -8.95 31.00 5.76
N VAL A 364 -9.55 30.76 4.61
CA VAL A 364 -8.92 30.02 3.50
C VAL A 364 -7.87 30.88 2.77
N SER A 365 -8.12 32.17 2.56
CA SER A 365 -7.18 33.07 1.87
C SER A 365 -5.93 33.36 2.66
N SER A 366 -6.02 33.44 3.99
CA SER A 366 -4.88 33.70 4.88
C SER A 366 -3.82 32.59 4.87
N VAL A 367 -4.18 31.39 4.43
CA VAL A 367 -3.26 30.24 4.36
C VAL A 367 -2.53 30.19 3.02
N ARG A 368 -3.16 30.65 1.92
CA ARG A 368 -2.52 30.70 0.58
C ARG A 368 -1.37 31.72 0.47
N LEU A 369 -1.27 32.64 1.40
CA LEU A 369 -0.22 33.66 1.42
C LEU A 369 1.08 33.21 2.12
N ARG A 370 1.18 31.94 2.54
CA ARG A 370 2.38 31.38 3.19
C ARG A 370 3.20 30.44 2.28
N GLU A 371 2.87 30.33 1.01
CA GLU A 371 3.69 29.77 -0.06
C GLU A 371 4.53 30.92 -0.69
#